data_2ced93c17f3343263c73929b1a2a9eb8
#
_entry.id   2ced93c17f3343263c73929b1a2a9eb8
#
_cell.length_a   1.000
_cell.length_b   1.000
_cell.length_c   1.000
_cell.angle_alpha   90.00
_cell.angle_beta   90.00
_cell.angle_gamma   90.00
#
_symmetry.space_group_name_H-M   'P 1'
#
loop_
_entity.id
_entity.type
_entity.pdbx_description
1 polymer ?
#
loop_
_entity_poly.entity_id
_entity_poly.type
_entity_poly.pdbx_seq_one_letter_code
_entity_poly.pdbx_strand_id
1 'polypeptide(L)'
;MKNVIKEVGKQNVVQIVMDNGSAFVKAWKLLMKKYNLYWTSYATHYIDLIFEDIDKRPNVANVITKAWKITNLIHNHNWLFAQMWKVCGGDLVCPIATRFATNYIALDGLLEKMVARRKCLLVMNEHTTS
;
A
#
# COMPACT_ATOMS: atom_id res chain seq x y z
N MET A 1 -5.73 27.15 -4.40
CA MET A 1 -7.15 26.84 -4.22
C MET A 1 -8.09 28.00 -4.54
N LYS A 2 -7.96 29.18 -3.95
CA LYS A 2 -8.82 30.35 -4.29
C LYS A 2 -8.77 30.70 -5.80
N ASN A 3 -7.62 30.58 -6.43
CA ASN A 3 -7.45 30.86 -7.85
C ASN A 3 -8.17 29.81 -8.72
N VAL A 4 -8.09 28.55 -8.35
CA VAL A 4 -8.79 27.44 -9.05
C VAL A 4 -10.31 27.64 -9.01
N ILE A 5 -10.88 28.00 -7.83
CA ILE A 5 -12.33 28.27 -7.71
C ILE A 5 -12.74 29.47 -8.57
N LYS A 6 -11.89 30.48 -8.71
CA LYS A 6 -12.15 31.62 -9.59
C LYS A 6 -12.09 31.24 -11.07
N GLU A 7 -11.16 30.40 -11.45
CA GLU A 7 -10.94 29.94 -12.82
C GLU A 7 -12.08 29.02 -13.30
N VAL A 8 -12.47 28.06 -12.47
CA VAL A 8 -13.60 27.13 -12.76
C VAL A 8 -14.95 27.81 -12.69
N GLY A 9 -15.07 28.91 -11.96
CA GLY A 9 -16.31 29.59 -11.67
C GLY A 9 -16.99 29.07 -10.41
N LYS A 10 -17.33 29.99 -9.53
CA LYS A 10 -17.93 29.67 -8.20
C LYS A 10 -19.19 28.79 -8.29
N GLN A 11 -20.01 29.00 -9.31
CA GLN A 11 -21.26 28.29 -9.55
C GLN A 11 -21.06 26.83 -9.99
N ASN A 12 -19.87 26.51 -10.48
CA ASN A 12 -19.53 25.17 -10.99
C ASN A 12 -18.83 24.29 -9.93
N VAL A 13 -18.53 24.85 -8.76
CA VAL A 13 -17.83 24.14 -7.68
C VAL A 13 -18.82 23.88 -6.55
N VAL A 14 -19.18 22.62 -6.33
CA VAL A 14 -20.15 22.20 -5.29
C VAL A 14 -19.42 21.64 -4.07
N GLN A 15 -18.35 20.91 -4.32
CA GLN A 15 -17.65 20.14 -3.27
C GLN A 15 -16.14 20.24 -3.44
N ILE A 16 -15.44 20.18 -2.32
CA ILE A 16 -13.98 20.04 -2.27
C ILE A 16 -13.64 18.76 -1.49
N VAL A 17 -12.85 17.90 -2.11
CA VAL A 17 -12.31 16.69 -1.48
C VAL A 17 -10.87 16.95 -1.12
N MET A 18 -10.48 16.75 0.14
CA MET A 18 -9.13 17.05 0.63
C MET A 18 -8.72 16.05 1.70
N ASP A 19 -7.42 15.96 1.90
CA ASP A 19 -6.82 15.31 3.06
C ASP A 19 -7.24 16.03 4.37
N ASN A 20 -7.37 15.27 5.46
CA ASN A 20 -7.76 15.77 6.77
C ASN A 20 -6.58 16.38 7.56
N GLY A 21 -5.51 16.79 6.88
CA GLY A 21 -4.35 17.42 7.50
C GLY A 21 -4.72 18.67 8.30
N SER A 22 -4.21 18.80 9.52
CA SER A 22 -4.51 19.89 10.46
C SER A 22 -4.26 21.29 9.87
N ALA A 23 -3.25 21.41 8.99
CA ALA A 23 -2.94 22.66 8.28
C ALA A 23 -4.06 23.10 7.32
N PHE A 24 -4.81 22.15 6.77
CA PHE A 24 -5.89 22.43 5.82
C PHE A 24 -7.23 22.70 6.49
N VAL A 25 -7.44 22.23 7.74
CA VAL A 25 -8.71 22.36 8.47
C VAL A 25 -9.14 23.81 8.63
N LYS A 26 -8.23 24.71 8.92
CA LYS A 26 -8.53 26.16 9.03
C LYS A 26 -8.86 26.77 7.66
N ALA A 27 -8.13 26.38 6.63
CA ALA A 27 -8.30 26.92 5.28
C ALA A 27 -9.65 26.52 4.67
N TRP A 28 -10.07 25.23 4.80
CA TRP A 28 -11.34 24.78 4.25
C TRP A 28 -12.54 25.36 4.97
N LYS A 29 -12.49 25.56 6.31
CA LYS A 29 -13.55 26.24 7.06
C LYS A 29 -13.83 27.64 6.52
N LEU A 30 -12.80 28.39 6.19
CA LEU A 30 -12.91 29.70 5.57
C LEU A 30 -13.48 29.64 4.15
N LEU A 31 -13.08 28.64 3.36
CA LEU A 31 -13.58 28.45 2.00
C LEU A 31 -15.06 28.04 1.98
N MET A 32 -15.46 27.11 2.83
CA MET A 32 -16.86 26.70 2.99
C MET A 32 -17.75 27.90 3.31
N LYS A 33 -17.36 28.68 4.33
CA LYS A 33 -18.12 29.88 4.74
C LYS A 33 -18.21 30.93 3.64
N LYS A 34 -17.15 31.09 2.84
CA LYS A 34 -17.09 32.10 1.77
C LYS A 34 -17.82 31.70 0.51
N TYR A 35 -17.79 30.42 0.15
CA TYR A 35 -18.26 29.94 -1.17
C TYR A 35 -19.45 28.99 -1.07
N ASN A 36 -19.99 28.72 0.12
CA ASN A 36 -21.08 27.76 0.37
C ASN A 36 -20.81 26.40 -0.25
N LEU A 37 -19.60 25.86 -0.04
CA LEU A 37 -19.13 24.59 -0.58
C LEU A 37 -19.25 23.48 0.46
N TYR A 38 -19.49 22.27 0.00
CA TYR A 38 -19.37 21.07 0.84
C TYR A 38 -17.93 20.62 0.89
N TRP A 39 -17.51 20.11 2.05
CA TRP A 39 -16.22 19.47 2.21
C TRP A 39 -16.41 17.99 2.54
N THR A 40 -15.57 17.18 1.94
CA THR A 40 -15.49 15.73 2.24
C THR A 40 -14.03 15.37 2.37
N SER A 41 -13.72 14.56 3.38
CA SER A 41 -12.39 14.00 3.51
C SER A 41 -12.15 12.94 2.44
N TYR A 42 -10.90 12.83 2.01
CA TYR A 42 -10.49 11.82 1.03
C TYR A 42 -10.59 10.43 1.65
N ALA A 43 -11.42 9.56 1.06
CA ALA A 43 -11.72 8.25 1.63
C ALA A 43 -10.50 7.34 1.78
N THR A 44 -9.56 7.43 0.85
CA THR A 44 -8.30 6.66 0.90
C THR A 44 -7.46 6.99 2.14
N HIS A 45 -7.52 8.22 2.63
CA HIS A 45 -6.82 8.60 3.84
C HIS A 45 -7.36 7.86 5.08
N TYR A 46 -8.67 7.64 5.17
CA TYR A 46 -9.25 6.83 6.24
C TYR A 46 -8.84 5.37 6.14
N ILE A 47 -8.77 4.84 4.93
CA ILE A 47 -8.31 3.48 4.67
C ILE A 47 -6.84 3.34 5.10
N ASP A 48 -5.99 4.30 4.75
CA ASP A 48 -4.59 4.33 5.17
C ASP A 48 -4.45 4.35 6.70
N LEU A 49 -5.27 5.15 7.41
CA LEU A 49 -5.27 5.18 8.87
C LEU A 49 -5.71 3.83 9.49
N ILE A 50 -6.68 3.15 8.88
CA ILE A 50 -7.11 1.81 9.33
C ILE A 50 -5.93 0.82 9.16
N PHE A 51 -5.25 0.82 8.02
CA PHE A 51 -4.08 -0.03 7.81
C PHE A 51 -2.96 0.31 8.79
N GLU A 52 -2.70 1.59 9.05
CA GLU A 52 -1.71 2.02 10.05
C GLU A 52 -2.03 1.48 11.45
N ASP A 53 -3.29 1.51 11.86
CA ASP A 53 -3.70 0.98 13.16
C ASP A 53 -3.62 -0.56 13.23
N ILE A 54 -3.85 -1.25 12.11
CA ILE A 54 -3.66 -2.70 12.02
C ILE A 54 -2.16 -3.04 12.08
N ASP A 55 -1.31 -2.30 11.38
CA ASP A 55 0.14 -2.50 11.35
C ASP A 55 0.80 -2.33 12.73
N LYS A 56 0.24 -1.46 13.58
CA LYS A 56 0.71 -1.25 14.97
C LYS A 56 0.43 -2.44 15.89
N ARG A 57 -0.43 -3.38 15.51
CA ARG A 57 -0.68 -4.56 16.32
C ARG A 57 0.56 -5.45 16.39
N PRO A 58 1.01 -5.91 17.58
CA PRO A 58 2.29 -6.62 17.76
C PRO A 58 2.45 -7.83 16.84
N ASN A 59 1.38 -8.60 16.65
CA ASN A 59 1.39 -9.77 15.80
C ASN A 59 1.60 -9.41 14.32
N VAL A 60 0.93 -8.35 13.85
CA VAL A 60 1.02 -7.87 12.46
C VAL A 60 2.36 -7.23 12.21
N ALA A 61 2.81 -6.34 13.09
CA ALA A 61 4.12 -5.69 13.00
C ALA A 61 5.28 -6.72 12.93
N ASN A 62 5.19 -7.81 13.69
CA ASN A 62 6.18 -8.89 13.66
C ASN A 62 6.20 -9.61 12.30
N VAL A 63 5.02 -9.90 11.73
CA VAL A 63 4.90 -10.54 10.41
C VAL A 63 5.47 -9.62 9.32
N ILE A 64 5.08 -8.34 9.30
CA ILE A 64 5.58 -7.34 8.35
C ILE A 64 7.10 -7.22 8.44
N THR A 65 7.65 -7.15 9.67
CA THR A 65 9.10 -7.05 9.88
C THR A 65 9.84 -8.27 9.34
N LYS A 66 9.30 -9.47 9.53
CA LYS A 66 9.88 -10.71 9.00
C LYS A 66 9.82 -10.75 7.48
N ALA A 67 8.69 -10.39 6.90
CA ALA A 67 8.51 -10.31 5.45
C ALA A 67 9.49 -9.30 4.82
N TRP A 68 9.64 -8.13 5.42
CA TRP A 68 10.59 -7.10 4.99
C TRP A 68 12.05 -7.60 5.02
N LYS A 69 12.46 -8.32 6.07
CA LYS A 69 13.80 -8.92 6.16
C LYS A 69 14.03 -9.94 5.05
N ILE A 70 13.05 -10.81 4.77
CA ILE A 70 13.15 -11.81 3.70
C ILE A 70 13.23 -11.13 2.34
N THR A 71 12.36 -10.16 2.06
CA THR A 71 12.33 -9.44 0.79
C THR A 71 13.65 -8.70 0.55
N ASN A 72 14.15 -7.99 1.56
CA ASN A 72 15.45 -7.31 1.47
C ASN A 72 16.63 -8.28 1.26
N LEU A 73 16.61 -9.44 1.94
CA LEU A 73 17.63 -10.45 1.73
C LEU A 73 17.65 -10.91 0.27
N ILE A 74 16.49 -11.16 -0.30
CA ILE A 74 16.37 -11.60 -1.70
C ILE A 74 16.83 -10.50 -2.66
N HIS A 75 16.38 -9.27 -2.47
CA HIS A 75 16.76 -8.15 -3.35
C HIS A 75 18.24 -7.78 -3.26
N ASN A 76 18.86 -7.92 -2.10
CA ASN A 76 20.28 -7.61 -1.90
C ASN A 76 21.22 -8.71 -2.41
N HIS A 77 20.69 -9.87 -2.78
CA HIS A 77 21.50 -10.99 -3.29
C HIS A 77 21.07 -11.35 -4.71
N ASN A 78 21.80 -10.86 -5.72
CA ASN A 78 21.51 -11.08 -7.13
C ASN A 78 21.28 -12.56 -7.50
N TRP A 79 22.04 -13.47 -6.89
CA TRP A 79 21.87 -14.90 -7.12
C TRP A 79 20.52 -15.42 -6.58
N LEU A 80 20.13 -15.03 -5.35
CA LEU A 80 18.83 -15.41 -4.77
C LEU A 80 17.68 -14.82 -5.58
N PHE A 81 17.81 -13.58 -5.99
CA PHE A 81 16.82 -12.90 -6.82
C PHE A 81 16.63 -13.62 -8.16
N ALA A 82 17.73 -13.97 -8.85
CA ALA A 82 17.70 -14.70 -10.12
C ALA A 82 17.07 -16.10 -9.97
N GLN A 83 17.41 -16.83 -8.91
CA GLN A 83 16.81 -18.14 -8.63
C GLN A 83 15.31 -18.04 -8.33
N MET A 84 14.91 -17.05 -7.55
CA MET A 84 13.50 -16.83 -7.24
C MET A 84 12.70 -16.45 -8.48
N TRP A 85 13.24 -15.58 -9.34
CA TRP A 85 12.64 -15.23 -10.62
C TRP A 85 12.43 -16.47 -11.51
N LYS A 86 13.43 -17.35 -11.56
CA LYS A 86 13.42 -18.57 -12.36
C LYS A 86 12.38 -19.60 -11.89
N VAL A 87 12.21 -19.72 -10.56
CA VAL A 87 11.32 -20.74 -9.95
C VAL A 87 9.90 -20.22 -9.77
N CYS A 88 9.74 -18.96 -9.40
CA CYS A 88 8.44 -18.40 -9.00
C CYS A 88 7.81 -17.46 -10.06
N GLY A 89 8.55 -17.14 -11.13
CA GLY A 89 8.06 -16.35 -12.26
C GLY A 89 7.54 -14.97 -11.84
N GLY A 90 8.42 -14.03 -11.57
CA GLY A 90 8.04 -12.64 -11.30
C GLY A 90 8.73 -12.01 -10.09
N ASP A 91 8.60 -10.69 -9.98
CA ASP A 91 9.25 -9.88 -8.96
C ASP A 91 8.54 -9.92 -7.61
N LEU A 92 9.27 -9.66 -6.53
CA LEU A 92 8.73 -9.42 -5.20
C LEU A 92 8.57 -7.93 -4.98
N VAL A 93 7.37 -7.52 -4.63
CA VAL A 93 7.13 -6.13 -4.23
C VAL A 93 7.79 -5.88 -2.89
N CYS A 94 8.67 -4.87 -2.85
CA CYS A 94 9.32 -4.46 -1.60
C CYS A 94 8.34 -3.62 -0.78
N PRO A 95 8.09 -3.94 0.50
CA PRO A 95 7.28 -3.09 1.37
C PRO A 95 7.92 -1.70 1.49
N ILE A 96 7.12 -0.66 1.29
CA ILE A 96 7.58 0.73 1.44
C ILE A 96 6.96 1.30 2.70
N ALA A 97 7.79 1.78 3.62
CA ALA A 97 7.38 2.27 4.94
C ALA A 97 6.34 3.42 4.90
N THR A 98 6.22 4.12 3.78
CA THR A 98 5.34 5.29 3.63
C THR A 98 3.97 4.97 3.02
N ARG A 99 3.71 3.71 2.62
CA ARG A 99 2.45 3.29 2.01
C ARG A 99 1.95 2.02 2.68
N PHE A 100 1.03 2.15 3.59
CA PHE A 100 0.50 1.03 4.40
C PHE A 100 -0.07 -0.11 3.55
N ALA A 101 -0.82 0.20 2.51
CA ALA A 101 -1.33 -0.80 1.57
C ALA A 101 -0.23 -1.63 0.90
N THR A 102 0.99 -1.07 0.73
CA THR A 102 2.12 -1.76 0.10
C THR A 102 2.62 -2.93 0.96
N ASN A 103 2.50 -2.85 2.29
CA ASN A 103 2.86 -3.93 3.20
C ASN A 103 2.01 -5.17 2.92
N TYR A 104 0.71 -5.00 2.70
CA TYR A 104 -0.23 -6.11 2.42
C TYR A 104 -0.01 -6.69 1.04
N ILE A 105 0.23 -5.85 0.02
CA ILE A 105 0.56 -6.31 -1.34
C ILE A 105 1.87 -7.11 -1.33
N ALA A 106 2.87 -6.67 -0.57
CA ALA A 106 4.14 -7.37 -0.43
C ALA A 106 3.99 -8.72 0.30
N LEU A 107 3.15 -8.76 1.34
CA LEU A 107 2.84 -9.99 2.07
C LEU A 107 2.09 -10.99 1.18
N ASP A 108 1.11 -10.55 0.43
CA ASP A 108 0.32 -11.36 -0.50
C ASP A 108 1.21 -11.96 -1.59
N GLY A 109 2.03 -11.13 -2.26
CA GLY A 109 2.99 -11.60 -3.25
C GLY A 109 4.03 -12.57 -2.69
N LEU A 110 4.47 -12.39 -1.44
CA LEU A 110 5.37 -13.33 -0.77
C LEU A 110 4.67 -14.66 -0.51
N LEU A 111 3.42 -14.63 -0.06
CA LEU A 111 2.61 -15.82 0.22
C LEU A 111 2.34 -16.63 -1.04
N GLU A 112 1.94 -15.98 -2.13
CA GLU A 112 1.73 -16.64 -3.44
C GLU A 112 2.98 -17.38 -3.90
N LYS A 113 4.15 -16.75 -3.80
CA LYS A 113 5.41 -17.35 -4.22
C LYS A 113 5.85 -18.49 -3.31
N MET A 114 5.58 -18.41 -2.01
CA MET A 114 5.79 -19.53 -1.09
C MET A 114 4.92 -20.74 -1.43
N VAL A 115 3.66 -20.51 -1.78
CA VAL A 115 2.72 -21.55 -2.20
C VAL A 115 3.15 -22.19 -3.53
N ALA A 116 3.55 -21.38 -4.50
CA ALA A 116 4.07 -21.85 -5.79
C ALA A 116 5.31 -22.72 -5.62
N ARG A 117 6.26 -22.31 -4.79
CA ARG A 117 7.46 -23.10 -4.47
C ARG A 117 7.12 -24.43 -3.81
N ARG A 118 6.18 -24.44 -2.87
CA ARG A 118 5.74 -25.66 -2.19
C ARG A 118 5.12 -26.65 -3.17
N LYS A 119 4.28 -26.17 -4.11
CA LYS A 119 3.71 -27.02 -5.18
C LYS A 119 4.80 -27.58 -6.08
N CYS A 120 5.78 -26.80 -6.46
CA CYS A 120 6.90 -27.22 -7.32
C CYS A 120 7.72 -28.34 -6.64
N LEU A 121 8.01 -28.22 -5.35
CA LEU A 121 8.74 -29.22 -4.57
C LEU A 121 7.96 -30.54 -4.45
N LEU A 122 6.63 -30.47 -4.28
CA LEU A 122 5.78 -31.68 -4.23
C LEU A 122 5.80 -32.43 -5.56
N VAL A 123 5.64 -31.73 -6.68
CA VAL A 123 5.69 -32.33 -8.02
C VAL A 123 7.07 -32.95 -8.31
N MET A 124 8.16 -32.33 -7.89
CA MET A 124 9.51 -32.87 -8.07
C MET A 124 9.73 -34.16 -7.24
N ASN A 125 9.16 -34.25 -6.03
CA ASN A 125 9.25 -35.45 -5.21
C ASN A 125 8.44 -36.62 -5.80
N GLU A 126 7.30 -36.36 -6.44
CA GLU A 126 6.51 -37.41 -7.12
C GLU A 126 7.25 -38.02 -8.33
N HIS A 127 8.03 -37.21 -9.04
CA HIS A 127 8.82 -37.67 -10.19
C HIS A 127 10.13 -38.40 -9.83
N THR A 128 10.61 -38.24 -8.56
CA THR A 128 11.82 -38.94 -8.09
C THR A 128 11.54 -40.26 -7.42
N THR A 129 10.27 -40.61 -7.18
CA THR A 129 9.82 -41.88 -6.57
C THR A 129 9.24 -42.89 -7.58
N SER A 130 9.30 -42.58 -8.89
CA SER A 130 8.93 -43.47 -9.99
C SER A 130 10.18 -43.91 -10.75
#